data_714abc49e3b3182306e04a1b0fd51707
#
_entry.id   714abc49e3b3182306e04a1b0fd51707
#
_cell.length_a   1.000
_cell.length_b   1.000
_cell.length_c   1.000
_cell.angle_alpha   90.00
_cell.angle_beta   90.00
_cell.angle_gamma   90.00
#
_symmetry.space_group_name_H-M   'P 1'
#
loop_
_entity.id
_entity.type
_entity.pdbx_description
1 polymer ?
#
loop_
_entity_poly.entity_id
_entity_poly.type
_entity_poly.pdbx_seq_one_letter_code
_entity_poly.pdbx_strand_id
1 'polypeptide(L)'
;MLEYMENISQSEAENIRKTIQDLFRQTCILQTKCDPVTLIQKDNPHYQVCARNREFIADYLQVLDCELVHDPQEHIFRITGDGVLTERMTLLTTKLVILMKLIYRDKIMGEGLHATTTSLAEIRRYGKETNLITRRLTAQEWQEALILMKTHQMIELPSAIGNLEDDSPIYIYSTINIFCSAAVSYTHLTLPTTSRV
;
A
#
# COMPACT_ATOMS: atom_id res chain seq x y z
N MET A 1 -21.48 -11.05 18.75
CA MET A 1 -20.00 -10.96 18.60
C MET A 1 -19.28 -12.00 19.47
N LEU A 2 -19.40 -11.98 20.80
CA LEU A 2 -18.73 -12.98 21.69
C LEU A 2 -19.18 -14.40 21.39
N GLU A 3 -20.48 -14.62 21.23
CA GLU A 3 -21.08 -15.92 20.91
C GLU A 3 -20.52 -16.53 19.58
N TYR A 4 -20.21 -15.68 18.59
CA TYR A 4 -19.55 -16.14 17.36
C TYR A 4 -18.14 -16.70 17.63
N MET A 5 -17.36 -16.00 18.47
CA MET A 5 -15.99 -16.44 18.83
C MET A 5 -15.96 -17.72 19.68
N GLU A 6 -17.04 -18.01 20.42
CA GLU A 6 -17.18 -19.23 21.22
C GLU A 6 -17.51 -20.45 20.36
N ASN A 7 -18.15 -20.25 19.19
CA ASN A 7 -18.63 -21.30 18.30
C ASN A 7 -17.63 -21.69 17.20
N ILE A 8 -16.48 -21.00 17.08
CA ILE A 8 -15.43 -21.31 16.10
C ILE A 8 -14.22 -21.98 16.73
N SER A 9 -13.41 -22.65 15.93
CA SER A 9 -12.18 -23.26 16.41
C SER A 9 -11.17 -22.23 16.92
N GLN A 10 -10.33 -22.62 17.88
CA GLN A 10 -9.28 -21.76 18.40
C GLN A 10 -8.34 -21.23 17.29
N SER A 11 -8.01 -22.10 16.32
CA SER A 11 -7.20 -21.72 15.16
C SER A 11 -7.87 -20.65 14.29
N GLU A 12 -9.18 -20.77 14.06
CA GLU A 12 -9.93 -19.79 13.28
C GLU A 12 -10.03 -18.46 14.03
N ALA A 13 -10.31 -18.49 15.33
CA ALA A 13 -10.31 -17.30 16.18
C ALA A 13 -8.96 -16.57 16.14
N GLU A 14 -7.84 -17.31 16.16
CA GLU A 14 -6.51 -16.72 16.06
C GLU A 14 -6.25 -16.09 14.69
N ASN A 15 -6.67 -16.75 13.60
CA ASN A 15 -6.56 -16.22 12.25
C ASN A 15 -7.37 -14.94 12.07
N ILE A 16 -8.60 -14.87 12.62
CA ILE A 16 -9.42 -13.66 12.60
C ILE A 16 -8.72 -12.52 13.36
N ARG A 17 -8.19 -12.78 14.57
CA ARG A 17 -7.46 -11.77 15.34
C ARG A 17 -6.26 -11.22 14.58
N LYS A 18 -5.43 -12.10 14.01
CA LYS A 18 -4.27 -11.69 13.20
C LYS A 18 -4.70 -10.86 11.99
N THR A 19 -5.77 -11.26 11.33
CA THR A 19 -6.30 -10.55 10.16
C THR A 19 -6.79 -9.14 10.52
N ILE A 20 -7.50 -8.99 11.65
CA ILE A 20 -7.92 -7.68 12.15
C ILE A 20 -6.69 -6.83 12.53
N GLN A 21 -5.70 -7.39 13.21
CA GLN A 21 -4.47 -6.69 13.54
C GLN A 21 -3.72 -6.24 12.27
N ASP A 22 -3.68 -7.06 11.25
CA ASP A 22 -3.07 -6.70 9.96
C ASP A 22 -3.84 -5.59 9.25
N LEU A 23 -5.18 -5.59 9.30
CA LEU A 23 -5.99 -4.48 8.78
C LEU A 23 -5.63 -3.15 9.44
N PHE A 24 -5.45 -3.10 10.75
CA PHE A 24 -5.05 -1.88 11.45
C PHE A 24 -3.60 -1.48 11.14
N ARG A 25 -2.69 -2.44 10.97
CA ARG A 25 -1.28 -2.17 10.70
C ARG A 25 -1.02 -1.76 9.26
N GLN A 26 -1.68 -2.43 8.31
CA GLN A 26 -1.42 -2.31 6.87
C GLN A 26 -2.47 -1.48 6.14
N THR A 27 -3.61 -1.21 6.80
CA THR A 27 -4.81 -0.55 6.28
C THR A 27 -5.52 -1.31 5.15
N CYS A 28 -4.88 -2.27 4.52
CA CYS A 28 -5.47 -3.11 3.46
C CYS A 28 -4.90 -4.53 3.47
N ILE A 29 -5.68 -5.47 2.92
CA ILE A 29 -5.33 -6.86 2.69
C ILE A 29 -5.62 -7.21 1.24
N LEU A 30 -4.58 -7.56 0.50
CA LEU A 30 -4.62 -7.98 -0.90
C LEU A 30 -4.99 -9.46 -1.00
N GLN A 31 -5.69 -9.87 -2.07
CA GLN A 31 -5.97 -11.27 -2.37
C GLN A 31 -4.68 -12.07 -2.62
N THR A 32 -3.75 -11.48 -3.35
CA THR A 32 -2.46 -12.10 -3.64
C THR A 32 -1.32 -11.22 -3.16
N LYS A 33 -0.23 -11.85 -2.74
CA LYS A 33 1.04 -11.18 -2.43
C LYS A 33 2.13 -11.70 -3.35
N CYS A 34 2.97 -10.80 -3.80
CA CYS A 34 4.16 -11.16 -4.55
C CYS A 34 5.22 -11.74 -3.59
N ASP A 35 5.74 -12.91 -3.91
CA ASP A 35 6.92 -13.42 -3.24
C ASP A 35 8.13 -12.56 -3.67
N PRO A 36 8.81 -11.90 -2.73
CA PRO A 36 9.80 -10.89 -3.08
C PRO A 36 11.04 -11.45 -3.79
N VAL A 37 11.29 -12.76 -3.65
CA VAL A 37 12.48 -13.41 -4.25
C VAL A 37 12.17 -13.98 -5.63
N THR A 38 11.02 -14.67 -5.74
CA THR A 38 10.64 -15.35 -6.99
C THR A 38 9.78 -14.50 -7.90
N LEU A 39 9.24 -13.37 -7.41
CA LEU A 39 8.24 -12.51 -8.04
C LEU A 39 6.95 -13.26 -8.45
N ILE A 40 6.72 -14.44 -7.87
CA ILE A 40 5.51 -15.22 -8.09
C ILE A 40 4.43 -14.73 -7.13
N GLN A 41 3.22 -14.55 -7.63
CA GLN A 41 2.06 -14.22 -6.81
C GLN A 41 1.57 -15.46 -6.06
N LYS A 42 1.30 -15.29 -4.76
CA LYS A 42 0.74 -16.32 -3.87
C LYS A 42 -0.53 -15.81 -3.22
N ASP A 43 -1.49 -16.69 -3.04
CA ASP A 43 -2.72 -16.37 -2.32
C ASP A 43 -2.42 -15.92 -0.89
N ASN A 44 -3.12 -14.87 -0.47
CA ASN A 44 -3.02 -14.36 0.89
C ASN A 44 -4.10 -15.00 1.77
N PRO A 45 -3.74 -15.84 2.75
CA PRO A 45 -4.72 -16.50 3.61
C PRO A 45 -5.58 -15.49 4.40
N HIS A 46 -5.04 -14.32 4.77
CA HIS A 46 -5.80 -13.29 5.48
C HIS A 46 -6.94 -12.70 4.65
N TYR A 47 -6.78 -12.64 3.31
CA TYR A 47 -7.89 -12.24 2.44
C TYR A 47 -9.05 -13.23 2.50
N GLN A 48 -8.75 -14.53 2.51
CA GLN A 48 -9.77 -15.58 2.64
C GLN A 48 -10.46 -15.51 4.00
N VAL A 49 -9.73 -15.18 5.06
CA VAL A 49 -10.30 -14.95 6.40
C VAL A 49 -11.26 -13.76 6.37
N CYS A 50 -10.89 -12.64 5.75
CA CYS A 50 -11.78 -11.49 5.56
C CYS A 50 -13.05 -11.87 4.79
N ALA A 51 -12.90 -12.64 3.71
CA ALA A 51 -14.04 -13.01 2.86
C ALA A 51 -15.04 -13.91 3.60
N ARG A 52 -14.54 -14.91 4.34
CA ARG A 52 -15.38 -15.86 5.08
C ARG A 52 -16.05 -15.25 6.31
N ASN A 53 -15.36 -14.36 7.00
CA ASN A 53 -15.80 -13.79 8.27
C ASN A 53 -16.17 -12.30 8.14
N ARG A 54 -16.62 -11.89 6.94
CA ARG A 54 -16.81 -10.48 6.58
C ARG A 54 -17.76 -9.76 7.55
N GLU A 55 -18.90 -10.35 7.84
CA GLU A 55 -19.92 -9.76 8.73
C GLU A 55 -19.37 -9.58 10.14
N PHE A 56 -18.76 -10.63 10.69
CA PHE A 56 -18.16 -10.55 12.02
C PHE A 56 -17.07 -9.48 12.12
N ILE A 57 -16.16 -9.41 11.13
CA ILE A 57 -15.08 -8.42 11.11
C ILE A 57 -15.68 -7.01 10.95
N ALA A 58 -16.69 -6.82 10.11
CA ALA A 58 -17.35 -5.53 9.94
C ALA A 58 -18.02 -5.06 11.24
N ASP A 59 -18.77 -5.94 11.92
CA ASP A 59 -19.38 -5.63 13.22
C ASP A 59 -18.34 -5.25 14.28
N TYR A 60 -17.22 -5.98 14.30
CA TYR A 60 -16.12 -5.66 15.23
C TYR A 60 -15.50 -4.30 14.94
N LEU A 61 -15.25 -3.99 13.68
CA LEU A 61 -14.65 -2.71 13.26
C LEU A 61 -15.60 -1.55 13.52
N GLN A 62 -16.92 -1.74 13.39
CA GLN A 62 -17.91 -0.71 13.66
C GLN A 62 -17.87 -0.23 15.13
N VAL A 63 -17.51 -1.10 16.09
CA VAL A 63 -17.32 -0.72 17.50
C VAL A 63 -16.16 0.27 17.68
N LEU A 64 -15.24 0.31 16.73
CA LEU A 64 -14.05 1.16 16.71
C LEU A 64 -14.17 2.36 15.74
N ASP A 65 -15.40 2.70 15.33
CA ASP A 65 -15.68 3.72 14.32
C ASP A 65 -14.94 3.49 12.99
N CYS A 66 -14.79 2.21 12.63
CA CYS A 66 -14.16 1.78 11.39
C CYS A 66 -15.13 0.96 10.53
N GLU A 67 -14.89 0.96 9.23
CA GLU A 67 -15.64 0.19 8.24
C GLU A 67 -14.72 -0.75 7.46
N LEU A 68 -15.21 -1.97 7.19
CA LEU A 68 -14.56 -2.91 6.28
C LEU A 68 -15.11 -2.71 4.86
N VAL A 69 -14.30 -2.14 3.99
CA VAL A 69 -14.64 -1.94 2.58
C VAL A 69 -13.97 -3.02 1.74
N HIS A 70 -14.76 -3.69 0.90
CA HIS A 70 -14.27 -4.65 -0.09
C HIS A 70 -14.32 -4.03 -1.49
N ASP A 71 -13.18 -3.98 -2.17
CA ASP A 71 -13.08 -3.65 -3.57
C ASP A 71 -12.95 -4.96 -4.38
N PRO A 72 -14.04 -5.41 -5.06
CA PRO A 72 -14.02 -6.66 -5.80
C PRO A 72 -13.25 -6.57 -7.11
N GLN A 73 -13.02 -5.38 -7.67
CA GLN A 73 -12.27 -5.20 -8.92
C GLN A 73 -10.77 -5.30 -8.68
N GLU A 74 -10.30 -4.68 -7.62
CA GLU A 74 -8.89 -4.69 -7.22
C GLU A 74 -8.55 -5.87 -6.29
N HIS A 75 -9.56 -6.66 -5.88
CA HIS A 75 -9.41 -7.78 -4.93
C HIS A 75 -8.73 -7.36 -3.61
N ILE A 76 -9.25 -6.29 -2.99
CA ILE A 76 -8.70 -5.70 -1.78
C ILE A 76 -9.77 -5.56 -0.72
N PHE A 77 -9.48 -5.99 0.52
CA PHE A 77 -10.16 -5.52 1.72
C PHE A 77 -9.38 -4.36 2.32
N ARG A 78 -10.06 -3.30 2.72
CA ARG A 78 -9.45 -2.16 3.40
C ARG A 78 -10.30 -1.69 4.57
N ILE A 79 -9.64 -1.07 5.54
CA ILE A 79 -10.27 -0.40 6.67
C ILE A 79 -10.35 1.10 6.38
N THR A 80 -11.50 1.71 6.69
CA THR A 80 -11.74 3.16 6.60
C THR A 80 -12.50 3.63 7.84
N GLY A 81 -12.58 4.93 8.07
CA GLY A 81 -13.32 5.52 9.20
C GLY A 81 -12.41 6.32 10.12
N ASP A 82 -13.04 7.00 11.09
CA ASP A 82 -12.34 7.91 12.02
C ASP A 82 -11.48 7.17 13.06
N GLY A 83 -11.78 5.89 13.31
CA GLY A 83 -10.99 5.03 14.18
C GLY A 83 -9.68 4.52 13.56
N VAL A 84 -9.45 4.76 12.26
CA VAL A 84 -8.20 4.36 11.61
C VAL A 84 -7.08 5.32 11.98
N LEU A 85 -5.98 4.79 12.51
CA LEU A 85 -4.79 5.59 12.79
C LEU A 85 -4.20 6.12 11.49
N THR A 86 -4.22 7.45 11.34
CA THR A 86 -3.62 8.12 10.19
C THR A 86 -2.15 8.40 10.44
N GLU A 87 -1.29 7.91 9.57
CA GLU A 87 0.13 8.19 9.61
C GLU A 87 0.45 9.40 8.72
N ARG A 88 1.18 10.38 9.29
CA ARG A 88 1.59 11.57 8.52
C ARG A 88 2.78 11.24 7.66
N MET A 89 2.60 11.27 6.35
CA MET A 89 3.70 11.16 5.41
C MET A 89 4.48 12.48 5.31
N THR A 90 5.81 12.38 5.21
CA THR A 90 6.63 13.53 4.87
C THR A 90 6.34 13.97 3.43
N LEU A 91 6.63 15.24 3.10
CA LEU A 91 6.50 15.73 1.73
C LEU A 91 7.29 14.88 0.73
N LEU A 92 8.47 14.42 1.13
CA LEU A 92 9.31 13.56 0.30
C LEU A 92 8.65 12.20 0.06
N THR A 93 8.16 11.54 1.11
CA THR A 93 7.45 10.27 0.98
C THR A 93 6.22 10.41 0.10
N THR A 94 5.45 11.49 0.27
CA THR A 94 4.29 11.79 -0.59
C THR A 94 4.70 11.91 -2.07
N LYS A 95 5.78 12.62 -2.36
CA LYS A 95 6.31 12.72 -3.73
C LYS A 95 6.73 11.37 -4.30
N LEU A 96 7.35 10.51 -3.48
CA LEU A 96 7.72 9.15 -3.90
C LEU A 96 6.50 8.27 -4.16
N VAL A 97 5.46 8.35 -3.32
CA VAL A 97 4.18 7.63 -3.55
C VAL A 97 3.52 8.09 -4.86
N ILE A 98 3.48 9.40 -5.13
CA ILE A 98 2.95 9.94 -6.40
C ILE A 98 3.78 9.42 -7.58
N LEU A 99 5.11 9.43 -7.45
CA LEU A 99 6.01 8.95 -8.48
C LEU A 99 5.80 7.46 -8.78
N MET A 100 5.68 6.63 -7.74
CA MET A 100 5.38 5.21 -7.87
C MET A 100 4.03 4.97 -8.56
N LYS A 101 3.02 5.80 -8.26
CA LYS A 101 1.72 5.74 -8.96
C LYS A 101 1.85 6.09 -10.44
N LEU A 102 2.66 7.08 -10.80
CA LEU A 102 2.90 7.42 -12.20
C LEU A 102 3.57 6.25 -12.94
N ILE A 103 4.62 5.67 -12.37
CA ILE A 103 5.30 4.50 -12.93
C ILE A 103 4.33 3.33 -13.07
N TYR A 104 3.54 3.03 -12.04
CA TYR A 104 2.53 1.97 -12.06
C TYR A 104 1.54 2.16 -13.22
N ARG A 105 0.99 3.37 -13.36
CA ARG A 105 0.04 3.70 -14.43
C ARG A 105 0.66 3.55 -15.81
N ASP A 106 1.87 4.07 -16.00
CA ASP A 106 2.53 4.06 -17.30
C ASP A 106 2.87 2.62 -17.74
N LYS A 107 3.27 1.76 -16.79
CA LYS A 107 3.51 0.33 -17.05
C LYS A 107 2.24 -0.43 -17.40
N ILE A 108 1.14 -0.23 -16.69
CA ILE A 108 -0.14 -0.86 -17.01
C ILE A 108 -0.64 -0.42 -18.37
N MET A 109 -0.57 0.87 -18.70
CA MET A 109 -1.06 1.41 -19.96
C MET A 109 -0.16 1.03 -21.16
N GLY A 110 1.17 0.95 -20.93
CA GLY A 110 2.14 0.67 -21.98
C GLY A 110 2.38 -0.82 -22.25
N GLU A 111 2.40 -1.62 -21.21
CA GLU A 111 2.83 -3.03 -21.29
C GLU A 111 1.67 -4.02 -21.06
N GLY A 112 0.52 -3.55 -20.60
CA GLY A 112 -0.66 -4.41 -20.31
C GLY A 112 -0.40 -5.48 -19.25
N LEU A 113 0.64 -5.32 -18.46
CA LEU A 113 1.13 -6.34 -17.53
C LEU A 113 0.43 -6.26 -16.17
N HIS A 114 -0.01 -7.42 -15.71
CA HIS A 114 -0.50 -7.57 -14.34
C HIS A 114 0.61 -7.50 -13.27
N ALA A 115 1.88 -7.58 -13.68
CA ALA A 115 3.05 -7.52 -12.80
C ALA A 115 3.84 -6.23 -13.07
N THR A 116 3.63 -5.23 -12.23
CA THR A 116 4.32 -3.94 -12.33
C THR A 116 5.54 -3.92 -11.44
N THR A 117 6.71 -4.07 -12.04
CA THR A 117 7.99 -3.95 -11.35
C THR A 117 8.71 -2.68 -11.78
N THR A 118 9.43 -2.08 -10.84
CA THR A 118 10.34 -0.94 -11.07
C THR A 118 11.66 -1.18 -10.34
N SER A 119 12.60 -0.23 -10.43
CA SER A 119 13.87 -0.26 -9.70
C SER A 119 14.21 1.12 -9.15
N LEU A 120 15.18 1.20 -8.23
CA LEU A 120 15.65 2.49 -7.71
C LEU A 120 16.19 3.38 -8.82
N ALA A 121 16.86 2.80 -9.82
CA ALA A 121 17.37 3.52 -10.99
C ALA A 121 16.22 4.15 -11.79
N GLU A 122 15.16 3.37 -12.06
CA GLU A 122 13.98 3.85 -12.79
C GLU A 122 13.24 4.94 -12.01
N ILE A 123 13.02 4.75 -10.70
CA ILE A 123 12.37 5.75 -9.85
C ILE A 123 13.15 7.07 -9.86
N ARG A 124 14.49 7.03 -9.80
CA ARG A 124 15.33 8.24 -9.89
C ARG A 124 15.20 8.93 -11.25
N ARG A 125 15.14 8.16 -12.34
CA ARG A 125 14.93 8.68 -13.68
C ARG A 125 13.61 9.42 -13.78
N TYR A 126 12.50 8.76 -13.41
CA TYR A 126 11.16 9.36 -13.40
C TYR A 126 11.10 10.60 -12.49
N GLY A 127 11.76 10.55 -11.33
CA GLY A 127 11.83 11.68 -10.40
C GLY A 127 12.46 12.95 -11.02
N LYS A 128 13.48 12.77 -11.84
CA LYS A 128 14.14 13.86 -12.59
C LYS A 128 13.27 14.36 -13.74
N GLU A 129 12.72 13.44 -14.55
CA GLU A 129 11.88 13.76 -15.71
C GLU A 129 10.61 14.53 -15.31
N THR A 130 10.02 14.17 -14.19
CA THR A 130 8.80 14.82 -13.66
C THR A 130 9.08 16.06 -12.79
N ASN A 131 10.34 16.36 -12.50
CA ASN A 131 10.75 17.39 -11.53
C ASN A 131 10.19 17.22 -10.11
N LEU A 132 9.68 16.04 -9.78
CA LEU A 132 9.19 15.75 -8.42
C LEU A 132 10.33 15.59 -7.42
N ILE A 133 11.45 15.01 -7.86
CA ILE A 133 12.65 14.80 -7.05
C ILE A 133 13.85 15.40 -7.81
N THR A 134 14.26 16.57 -7.38
CA THR A 134 15.31 17.35 -8.05
C THR A 134 16.70 17.13 -7.44
N ARG A 135 16.79 16.49 -6.27
CA ARG A 135 18.06 16.21 -5.58
C ARG A 135 18.27 14.71 -5.38
N ARG A 136 19.52 14.37 -5.08
CA ARG A 136 19.83 13.00 -4.65
C ARG A 136 19.29 12.77 -3.24
N LEU A 137 18.59 11.65 -3.04
CA LEU A 137 18.08 11.22 -1.75
C LEU A 137 19.18 10.46 -0.99
N THR A 138 19.19 10.61 0.32
CA THR A 138 20.04 9.83 1.22
C THR A 138 19.52 8.40 1.37
N ALA A 139 20.37 7.48 1.84
CA ALA A 139 19.96 6.10 2.13
C ALA A 139 18.82 6.05 3.17
N GLN A 140 18.88 6.92 4.18
CA GLN A 140 17.85 7.00 5.21
C GLN A 140 16.49 7.44 4.64
N GLU A 141 16.47 8.46 3.78
CA GLU A 141 15.23 8.95 3.14
C GLU A 141 14.59 7.87 2.25
N TRP A 142 15.39 7.10 1.52
CA TRP A 142 14.91 5.94 0.78
C TRP A 142 14.32 4.90 1.72
N GLN A 143 15.04 4.57 2.79
CA GLN A 143 14.63 3.55 3.75
C GLN A 143 13.29 3.89 4.40
N GLU A 144 13.13 5.11 4.90
CA GLU A 144 11.89 5.57 5.54
C GLU A 144 10.69 5.48 4.59
N ALA A 145 10.84 5.98 3.35
CA ALA A 145 9.77 5.95 2.37
C ALA A 145 9.39 4.54 1.92
N LEU A 146 10.40 3.68 1.66
CA LEU A 146 10.16 2.30 1.22
C LEU A 146 9.57 1.44 2.34
N ILE A 147 9.99 1.63 3.60
CA ILE A 147 9.39 0.95 4.77
C ILE A 147 7.90 1.29 4.86
N LEU A 148 7.55 2.56 4.80
CA LEU A 148 6.17 3.01 4.87
C LEU A 148 5.35 2.40 3.73
N MET A 149 5.81 2.51 2.49
CA MET A 149 5.11 1.94 1.34
C MET A 149 4.95 0.41 1.44
N LYS A 150 5.96 -0.30 1.94
CA LYS A 150 5.90 -1.75 2.16
C LYS A 150 4.91 -2.09 3.29
N THR A 151 4.93 -1.37 4.39
CA THR A 151 4.01 -1.56 5.52
C THR A 151 2.56 -1.46 5.07
N HIS A 152 2.23 -0.47 4.25
CA HIS A 152 0.89 -0.26 3.72
C HIS A 152 0.60 -1.04 2.42
N GLN A 153 1.36 -2.08 2.13
CA GLN A 153 1.13 -2.96 0.97
C GLN A 153 1.08 -2.22 -0.38
N MET A 154 1.80 -1.10 -0.52
CA MET A 154 1.92 -0.40 -1.81
C MET A 154 2.98 -1.03 -2.70
N ILE A 155 4.02 -1.62 -2.07
CA ILE A 155 5.14 -2.26 -2.76
C ILE A 155 5.58 -3.55 -2.06
N GLU A 156 6.32 -4.40 -2.79
CA GLU A 156 7.10 -5.51 -2.24
C GLU A 156 8.56 -5.41 -2.69
N LEU A 157 9.47 -5.87 -1.83
CA LEU A 157 10.91 -5.75 -1.99
C LEU A 157 11.58 -7.12 -1.86
N PRO A 158 12.57 -7.44 -2.71
CA PRO A 158 13.22 -8.77 -2.73
C PRO A 158 14.15 -9.02 -1.54
N SER A 159 14.59 -7.97 -0.89
CA SER A 159 15.54 -8.06 0.22
C SER A 159 15.31 -6.97 1.27
N ALA A 160 16.10 -6.99 2.33
CA ALA A 160 16.16 -5.89 3.27
C ALA A 160 16.54 -4.58 2.54
N ILE A 161 15.89 -3.49 2.91
CA ILE A 161 16.02 -2.21 2.21
C ILE A 161 17.47 -1.71 2.14
N GLY A 162 18.28 -1.99 3.17
CA GLY A 162 19.70 -1.64 3.20
C GLY A 162 20.57 -2.37 2.17
N ASN A 163 20.06 -3.46 1.59
CA ASN A 163 20.76 -4.29 0.62
C ASN A 163 20.20 -4.12 -0.81
N LEU A 164 19.33 -3.15 -1.04
CA LEU A 164 18.78 -2.91 -2.37
C LEU A 164 19.84 -2.28 -3.28
N GLU A 165 20.11 -2.95 -4.37
CA GLU A 165 20.90 -2.41 -5.49
C GLU A 165 20.02 -1.54 -6.39
N ASP A 166 20.63 -0.72 -7.21
CA ASP A 166 19.92 0.19 -8.11
C ASP A 166 18.95 -0.52 -9.06
N ASP A 167 19.27 -1.75 -9.46
CA ASP A 167 18.49 -2.57 -10.39
C ASP A 167 17.61 -3.62 -9.69
N SER A 168 17.62 -3.66 -8.34
CA SER A 168 16.77 -4.59 -7.59
C SER A 168 15.30 -4.38 -7.94
N PRO A 169 14.54 -5.44 -8.29
CA PRO A 169 13.15 -5.30 -8.68
C PRO A 169 12.28 -4.93 -7.47
N ILE A 170 11.48 -3.90 -7.63
CA ILE A 170 10.49 -3.44 -6.66
C ILE A 170 9.12 -3.68 -7.29
N TYR A 171 8.31 -4.56 -6.69
CA TYR A 171 6.96 -4.82 -7.16
C TYR A 171 6.01 -3.72 -6.64
N ILE A 172 5.14 -3.19 -7.52
CA ILE A 172 4.15 -2.17 -7.16
C ILE A 172 2.75 -2.80 -7.19
N TYR A 173 2.03 -2.72 -6.08
CA TYR A 173 0.66 -3.19 -5.97
C TYR A 173 -0.35 -2.11 -6.40
N SER A 174 -1.54 -2.56 -6.84
CA SER A 174 -2.67 -1.67 -7.19
C SER A 174 -3.16 -0.81 -6.03
N THR A 175 -2.88 -1.19 -4.79
CA THR A 175 -3.14 -0.40 -3.58
C THR A 175 -2.57 1.02 -3.65
N ILE A 176 -1.53 1.25 -4.46
CA ILE A 176 -0.98 2.60 -4.69
C ILE A 176 -2.06 3.58 -5.18
N ASN A 177 -3.09 3.10 -5.86
CA ASN A 177 -4.22 3.90 -6.32
C ASN A 177 -5.14 4.34 -5.18
N ILE A 178 -5.27 3.53 -4.13
CA ILE A 178 -6.08 3.82 -2.94
C ILE A 178 -5.45 4.96 -2.15
N PHE A 179 -4.14 4.88 -1.89
CA PHE A 179 -3.41 5.88 -1.09
C PHE A 179 -3.17 7.20 -1.83
N CYS A 180 -3.31 7.21 -3.15
CA CYS A 180 -3.10 8.37 -3.99
C CYS A 180 -4.34 8.64 -4.85
N SER A 181 -5.46 9.02 -4.23
CA SER A 181 -6.66 9.42 -4.96
C SER A 181 -6.43 10.68 -5.78
N ALA A 182 -7.24 10.89 -6.83
CA ALA A 182 -7.12 12.05 -7.70
C ALA A 182 -7.18 13.39 -6.93
N ALA A 183 -7.99 13.47 -5.86
CA ALA A 183 -8.11 14.66 -5.01
C ALA A 183 -6.79 15.03 -4.33
N VAL A 184 -6.03 14.05 -3.85
CA VAL A 184 -4.71 14.27 -3.22
C VAL A 184 -3.68 14.74 -4.26
N SER A 185 -3.75 14.23 -5.48
CA SER A 185 -2.83 14.63 -6.56
C SER A 185 -2.97 16.09 -6.96
N TYR A 186 -4.20 16.65 -6.95
CA TYR A 186 -4.44 18.04 -7.31
C TYR A 186 -4.06 19.05 -6.22
N THR A 187 -4.27 18.74 -4.94
CA THR A 187 -3.97 19.66 -3.84
C THR A 187 -2.48 19.89 -3.61
N HIS A 188 -1.61 18.97 -4.04
CA HIS A 188 -0.17 19.10 -3.88
C HIS A 188 0.57 19.67 -5.11
N LEU A 189 -0.10 19.74 -6.28
CA LEU A 189 0.48 20.31 -7.50
C LEU A 189 0.20 21.82 -7.68
N THR A 190 -0.79 22.37 -6.97
CA THR A 190 -1.04 23.81 -6.93
C THR A 190 -0.25 24.45 -5.79
N LEU A 191 1.04 24.63 -5.96
CA LEU A 191 1.79 25.60 -5.16
C LEU A 191 1.30 26.99 -5.54
N PRO A 192 0.93 27.86 -4.59
CA PRO A 192 0.64 29.24 -4.90
C PRO A 192 1.92 29.91 -5.40
N THR A 193 1.95 30.25 -6.66
CA THR A 193 2.91 31.20 -7.20
C THR A 193 2.57 32.56 -6.60
N THR A 194 3.13 32.88 -5.44
CA THR A 194 3.15 34.27 -4.95
C THR A 194 4.11 35.03 -5.82
N SER A 195 3.58 35.63 -6.91
CA SER A 195 4.21 36.76 -7.57
C SER A 195 4.20 37.91 -6.56
N ARG A 196 5.36 38.22 -5.98
CA ARG A 196 5.58 39.54 -5.37
C ARG A 196 5.87 40.51 -6.49
N VAL A 197 4.97 41.46 -6.69
CA VAL A 197 5.23 42.76 -7.31
C VAL A 197 5.97 43.62 -6.31
#